data_2fc83b13a66439ffc22d96456c8c01a1
#
_entry.id   2fc83b13a66439ffc22d96456c8c01a1
#
_cell.length_a   1.000
_cell.length_b   1.000
_cell.length_c   1.000
_cell.angle_alpha   90.00
_cell.angle_beta   90.00
_cell.angle_gamma   90.00
#
_symmetry.space_group_name_H-M   'P 1'
#
loop_
_entity.id
_entity.type
_entity.pdbx_description
1 polymer ?
#
loop_
_entity_poly.entity_id
_entity_poly.type
_entity_poly.pdbx_seq_one_letter_code
_entity_poly.pdbx_strand_id
1 'polypeptide(L)'
;MSGHPFRRIDPGPICTIPAMTSSDASHGAVPTGAHLIGGDWSTHAPGGTAVSDNPARPDDPVGEYPLGDASTAVDAVTAAVEAQAAWSALGFGARARILEQAAVLFDERAAELALLATLEEGKTLPEARGEAVLSAETCRYQAGLAKTSTERIFPSGNPGETIRTVRSPLGVVGVITPWNFPILIPVWKIAPALVTGNPVIWKPASNTPLTAVAIAGVFHDAGVPPGVLNLILGPGSMGGALVADERVDGVTFTGSVGVGHGIRDVVTARNGRVQLELGGHNPCIVFGDADLDMAVAAVVGGAMGATGQKCTATRRIIAVGDIHDELVDRMADAVSVLKVGDGQDPTTAIGPLVSTSARAEVREAIEQARTEGAEMVAVTEGVPDGPCFQAPTLFVGGTDLTITREEVFGPVSTVLRVDDEDEAFALANDTEFGLSASVFTNDLWKMDRAIHEMRAGIVKVNGPTTGSEIHVPFGGDKNSSGHAAREQGDTAHEFFTRTRTAYIKPGSLR
;
A
#
# COMPACT_ATOMS: atom_id res chain seq x y z
N MET A 1 12.33 -43.88 -21.78
CA MET A 1 12.52 -42.47 -22.21
C MET A 1 11.45 -42.21 -23.28
N SER A 2 10.31 -41.72 -22.89
CA SER A 2 9.21 -41.33 -23.79
C SER A 2 8.90 -39.85 -23.56
N GLY A 3 9.34 -39.03 -24.51
CA GLY A 3 9.10 -37.61 -24.52
C GLY A 3 7.63 -37.31 -24.80
N HIS A 4 6.99 -36.63 -23.88
CA HIS A 4 5.71 -35.98 -24.18
C HIS A 4 5.98 -34.61 -24.80
N PRO A 5 5.34 -34.26 -25.92
CA PRO A 5 5.49 -32.95 -26.53
C PRO A 5 4.70 -31.90 -25.71
N PHE A 6 5.41 -30.89 -25.25
CA PHE A 6 4.78 -29.68 -24.72
C PHE A 6 3.97 -29.01 -25.86
N ARG A 7 2.64 -28.95 -25.73
CA ARG A 7 1.82 -28.08 -26.55
C ARG A 7 2.20 -26.64 -26.20
N ARG A 8 2.64 -25.89 -27.20
CA ARG A 8 2.67 -24.42 -27.13
C ARG A 8 1.23 -23.95 -26.94
N ILE A 9 0.97 -23.24 -25.85
CA ILE A 9 -0.26 -22.50 -25.65
C ILE A 9 -0.10 -21.27 -26.54
N ASP A 10 -0.97 -21.15 -27.54
CA ASP A 10 -1.06 -19.97 -28.38
C ASP A 10 -1.52 -18.82 -27.52
N PRO A 11 -0.80 -17.68 -27.44
CA PRO A 11 -1.28 -16.52 -26.71
C PRO A 11 -2.51 -15.99 -27.47
N GLY A 12 -3.67 -16.08 -26.84
CA GLY A 12 -4.89 -15.45 -27.34
C GLY A 12 -4.68 -13.96 -27.60
N PRO A 13 -5.61 -13.27 -28.28
CA PRO A 13 -5.44 -11.89 -28.68
C PRO A 13 -5.15 -11.03 -27.46
N ILE A 14 -3.96 -10.43 -27.43
CA ILE A 14 -3.51 -9.45 -26.45
C ILE A 14 -4.55 -8.33 -26.43
N CYS A 15 -5.18 -8.11 -25.28
CA CYS A 15 -5.97 -6.90 -25.05
C CYS A 15 -4.99 -5.73 -25.00
N THR A 16 -4.62 -5.23 -26.18
CA THR A 16 -3.80 -4.03 -26.29
C THR A 16 -4.68 -2.85 -25.93
N ILE A 17 -4.50 -2.31 -24.74
CA ILE A 17 -4.85 -0.91 -24.47
C ILE A 17 -4.02 -0.12 -25.50
N PRO A 18 -4.61 0.74 -26.33
CA PRO A 18 -3.87 1.49 -27.34
C PRO A 18 -2.76 2.28 -26.63
N ALA A 19 -1.52 2.11 -27.07
CA ALA A 19 -0.38 2.88 -26.55
C ALA A 19 -0.69 4.37 -26.75
N MET A 20 -0.87 5.12 -25.68
CA MET A 20 -1.03 6.56 -25.72
C MET A 20 0.34 7.18 -26.07
N THR A 21 0.54 7.50 -27.35
CA THR A 21 1.66 8.34 -27.76
C THR A 21 1.28 9.80 -27.56
N SER A 22 2.17 10.59 -27.01
CA SER A 22 2.01 11.99 -26.60
C SER A 22 1.75 13.00 -27.77
N SER A 23 1.25 12.57 -28.91
CA SER A 23 1.06 13.41 -30.10
C SER A 23 -0.32 13.37 -30.74
N ASP A 24 -1.30 12.63 -30.22
CA ASP A 24 -2.66 12.62 -30.78
C ASP A 24 -3.70 13.16 -29.76
N ALA A 25 -3.74 14.48 -29.67
CA ALA A 25 -4.88 15.22 -29.11
C ALA A 25 -6.04 15.29 -30.14
N SER A 26 -6.50 14.14 -30.62
CA SER A 26 -7.78 14.02 -31.31
C SER A 26 -8.67 13.13 -30.44
N HIS A 27 -9.88 13.56 -30.16
CA HIS A 27 -10.90 12.91 -29.34
C HIS A 27 -11.02 11.40 -29.65
N GLY A 28 -10.04 10.61 -29.17
CA GLY A 28 -10.03 9.15 -29.21
C GLY A 28 -10.98 8.59 -28.17
N ALA A 29 -11.49 7.38 -28.38
CA ALA A 29 -12.37 6.71 -27.43
C ALA A 29 -11.73 6.68 -26.03
N VAL A 30 -12.48 7.13 -25.02
CA VAL A 30 -12.09 7.10 -23.60
C VAL A 30 -11.76 5.65 -23.21
N PRO A 31 -10.61 5.37 -22.57
CA PRO A 31 -10.28 4.01 -22.16
C PRO A 31 -11.38 3.39 -21.31
N THR A 32 -11.74 2.15 -21.58
CA THR A 32 -12.79 1.43 -20.84
C THR A 32 -12.16 0.40 -19.92
N GLY A 33 -12.42 0.50 -18.63
CA GLY A 33 -12.05 -0.50 -17.65
C GLY A 33 -12.87 -1.77 -17.76
N ALA A 34 -12.40 -2.85 -17.13
CA ALA A 34 -13.10 -4.13 -17.11
C ALA A 34 -12.82 -4.90 -15.81
N HIS A 35 -13.75 -5.73 -15.39
CA HIS A 35 -13.48 -6.79 -14.40
C HIS A 35 -12.65 -7.89 -15.06
N LEU A 36 -11.84 -8.59 -14.27
CA LEU A 36 -11.23 -9.86 -14.65
C LEU A 36 -11.78 -10.95 -13.73
N ILE A 37 -12.61 -11.84 -14.24
CA ILE A 37 -13.25 -12.91 -13.45
C ILE A 37 -13.11 -14.23 -14.19
N GLY A 38 -12.57 -15.25 -13.53
CA GLY A 38 -12.40 -16.56 -14.14
C GLY A 38 -11.44 -16.59 -15.34
N GLY A 39 -10.62 -15.55 -15.51
CA GLY A 39 -9.70 -15.37 -16.65
C GLY A 39 -10.30 -14.55 -17.81
N ASP A 40 -11.57 -14.20 -17.73
CA ASP A 40 -12.25 -13.42 -18.77
C ASP A 40 -12.40 -11.95 -18.36
N TRP A 41 -12.12 -11.06 -19.31
CA TRP A 41 -12.38 -9.63 -19.17
C TRP A 41 -13.86 -9.31 -19.43
N SER A 42 -14.50 -8.57 -18.55
CA SER A 42 -15.93 -8.26 -18.62
C SER A 42 -16.23 -6.80 -18.33
N THR A 43 -17.00 -6.17 -19.20
CA THR A 43 -17.56 -4.83 -18.98
C THR A 43 -19.00 -4.87 -18.43
N HIS A 44 -19.46 -6.04 -17.95
CA HIS A 44 -20.77 -6.16 -17.33
C HIS A 44 -20.85 -5.28 -16.09
N ALA A 45 -21.84 -4.40 -16.04
CA ALA A 45 -21.95 -3.31 -15.09
C ALA A 45 -23.29 -3.33 -14.34
N PRO A 46 -23.56 -4.32 -13.47
CA PRO A 46 -24.83 -4.41 -12.74
C PRO A 46 -25.08 -3.21 -11.81
N GLY A 47 -24.00 -2.57 -11.35
CA GLY A 47 -24.04 -1.32 -10.59
C GLY A 47 -24.01 -0.04 -11.44
N GLY A 48 -24.03 -0.16 -12.79
CA GLY A 48 -23.84 0.95 -13.71
C GLY A 48 -22.39 1.18 -14.10
N THR A 49 -22.07 2.35 -14.63
CA THR A 49 -20.70 2.76 -14.99
C THR A 49 -20.30 3.99 -14.20
N ALA A 50 -19.00 4.19 -14.03
CA ALA A 50 -18.43 5.38 -13.42
C ALA A 50 -17.25 5.88 -14.25
N VAL A 51 -16.93 7.15 -14.06
CA VAL A 51 -15.80 7.82 -14.68
C VAL A 51 -14.61 7.79 -13.72
N SER A 52 -13.42 7.52 -14.23
CA SER A 52 -12.18 7.72 -13.54
C SER A 52 -11.72 9.15 -13.77
N ASP A 53 -11.72 9.95 -12.70
CA ASP A 53 -11.38 11.35 -12.73
C ASP A 53 -9.87 11.58 -12.81
N ASN A 54 -9.48 12.74 -13.37
CA ASN A 54 -8.13 13.26 -13.28
C ASN A 54 -8.11 14.44 -12.28
N PRO A 55 -7.52 14.29 -11.08
CA PRO A 55 -7.57 15.34 -10.07
C PRO A 55 -6.81 16.62 -10.47
N ALA A 56 -5.83 16.53 -11.38
CA ALA A 56 -5.13 17.70 -11.92
C ALA A 56 -5.93 18.41 -13.01
N ARG A 57 -6.78 17.68 -13.76
CA ARG A 57 -7.55 18.18 -14.92
C ARG A 57 -8.96 17.59 -14.90
N PRO A 58 -9.87 18.11 -14.08
CA PRO A 58 -11.22 17.53 -13.92
C PRO A 58 -12.05 17.46 -15.21
N ASP A 59 -11.75 18.35 -16.17
CA ASP A 59 -12.44 18.36 -17.49
C ASP A 59 -11.86 17.34 -18.49
N ASP A 60 -10.81 16.60 -18.10
CA ASP A 60 -10.11 15.61 -18.92
C ASP A 60 -10.08 14.26 -18.18
N PRO A 61 -11.20 13.52 -18.13
CA PRO A 61 -11.27 12.28 -17.38
C PRO A 61 -10.36 11.20 -17.98
N VAL A 62 -9.84 10.31 -17.14
CA VAL A 62 -8.90 9.26 -17.54
C VAL A 62 -9.62 8.16 -18.33
N GLY A 63 -10.84 7.81 -17.94
CA GLY A 63 -11.63 6.79 -18.62
C GLY A 63 -12.91 6.41 -17.89
N GLU A 64 -13.59 5.40 -18.40
CA GLU A 64 -14.81 4.83 -17.81
C GLU A 64 -14.55 3.39 -17.32
N TYR A 65 -15.29 2.96 -16.32
CA TYR A 65 -15.20 1.59 -15.80
C TYR A 65 -16.55 1.06 -15.31
N PRO A 66 -16.78 -0.28 -15.39
CA PRO A 66 -18.00 -0.89 -14.91
C PRO A 66 -18.04 -0.92 -13.39
N LEU A 67 -19.19 -0.67 -12.82
CA LEU A 67 -19.44 -0.89 -11.39
C LEU A 67 -20.09 -2.26 -11.21
N GLY A 68 -19.37 -3.13 -10.49
CA GLY A 68 -19.91 -4.38 -9.97
C GLY A 68 -20.77 -4.14 -8.73
N ASP A 69 -21.50 -5.17 -8.35
CA ASP A 69 -22.33 -5.25 -7.14
C ASP A 69 -21.99 -6.51 -6.31
N ALA A 70 -22.85 -6.86 -5.38
CA ALA A 70 -22.66 -8.06 -4.56
C ALA A 70 -22.60 -9.35 -5.40
N SER A 71 -23.34 -9.45 -6.51
CA SER A 71 -23.30 -10.62 -7.38
C SER A 71 -21.95 -10.77 -8.06
N THR A 72 -21.34 -9.66 -8.49
CA THR A 72 -19.98 -9.62 -9.07
C THR A 72 -18.93 -10.17 -8.09
N ALA A 73 -19.06 -9.83 -6.79
CA ALA A 73 -18.17 -10.38 -5.76
C ALA A 73 -18.37 -11.90 -5.59
N VAL A 74 -19.62 -12.37 -5.59
CA VAL A 74 -19.94 -13.82 -5.48
C VAL A 74 -19.39 -14.60 -6.69
N ASP A 75 -19.49 -14.07 -7.90
CA ASP A 75 -18.96 -14.70 -9.12
C ASP A 75 -17.41 -14.82 -9.06
N ALA A 76 -16.75 -13.75 -8.63
CA ALA A 76 -15.30 -13.76 -8.46
C ALA A 76 -14.84 -14.75 -7.37
N VAL A 77 -15.56 -14.85 -6.25
CA VAL A 77 -15.29 -15.84 -5.20
C VAL A 77 -15.50 -17.26 -5.74
N THR A 78 -16.54 -17.48 -6.54
CA THR A 78 -16.83 -18.79 -7.14
C THR A 78 -15.67 -19.21 -8.06
N ALA A 79 -15.23 -18.33 -8.95
CA ALA A 79 -14.09 -18.59 -9.84
C ALA A 79 -12.80 -18.89 -9.05
N ALA A 80 -12.55 -18.17 -7.96
CA ALA A 80 -11.38 -18.39 -7.10
C ALA A 80 -11.43 -19.76 -6.40
N VAL A 81 -12.59 -20.16 -5.88
CA VAL A 81 -12.82 -21.48 -5.24
C VAL A 81 -12.58 -22.63 -6.24
N GLU A 82 -13.07 -22.48 -7.46
CA GLU A 82 -12.89 -23.49 -8.52
C GLU A 82 -11.40 -23.62 -8.92
N ALA A 83 -10.64 -22.52 -8.96
CA ALA A 83 -9.22 -22.52 -9.32
C ALA A 83 -8.31 -23.04 -8.17
N GLN A 84 -8.76 -23.01 -6.92
CA GLN A 84 -7.93 -23.20 -5.73
C GLN A 84 -7.18 -24.54 -5.72
N ALA A 85 -7.84 -25.64 -6.02
CA ALA A 85 -7.24 -26.97 -5.92
C ALA A 85 -6.08 -27.14 -6.92
N ALA A 86 -6.29 -26.75 -8.18
CA ALA A 86 -5.28 -26.84 -9.23
C ALA A 86 -4.11 -25.90 -8.97
N TRP A 87 -4.37 -24.67 -8.52
CA TRP A 87 -3.34 -23.69 -8.20
C TRP A 87 -2.49 -24.11 -7.00
N SER A 88 -3.12 -24.61 -5.94
CA SER A 88 -2.42 -25.09 -4.74
C SER A 88 -1.55 -26.30 -5.04
N ALA A 89 -1.98 -27.19 -5.94
CA ALA A 89 -1.23 -28.38 -6.36
C ALA A 89 -0.05 -28.05 -7.30
N LEU A 90 -0.06 -26.87 -7.93
CA LEU A 90 1.05 -26.43 -8.77
C LEU A 90 2.28 -26.16 -7.90
N GLY A 91 3.41 -26.82 -8.19
CA GLY A 91 4.64 -26.66 -7.41
C GLY A 91 5.14 -25.20 -7.35
N PHE A 92 5.75 -24.82 -6.23
CA PHE A 92 6.24 -23.47 -6.00
C PHE A 92 7.11 -22.91 -7.13
N GLY A 93 7.94 -23.74 -7.76
CA GLY A 93 8.80 -23.33 -8.87
C GLY A 93 8.03 -22.90 -10.13
N ALA A 94 6.84 -23.44 -10.36
CA ALA A 94 5.98 -22.99 -11.46
C ALA A 94 5.31 -21.65 -11.13
N ARG A 95 4.81 -21.49 -9.91
CA ARG A 95 4.24 -20.21 -9.43
C ARG A 95 5.30 -19.11 -9.41
N ALA A 96 6.51 -19.40 -8.96
CA ALA A 96 7.63 -18.45 -8.97
C ALA A 96 7.98 -17.96 -10.39
N ARG A 97 7.98 -18.85 -11.39
CA ARG A 97 8.21 -18.44 -12.80
C ARG A 97 7.17 -17.47 -13.32
N ILE A 98 5.92 -17.59 -12.91
CA ILE A 98 4.86 -16.63 -13.28
C ILE A 98 5.15 -15.25 -12.66
N LEU A 99 5.59 -15.19 -11.40
CA LEU A 99 6.00 -13.90 -10.79
C LEU A 99 7.27 -13.33 -11.42
N GLU A 100 8.24 -14.17 -11.81
CA GLU A 100 9.42 -13.72 -12.55
C GLU A 100 9.02 -13.09 -13.90
N GLN A 101 8.03 -13.68 -14.60
CA GLN A 101 7.49 -13.11 -15.83
C GLN A 101 6.70 -11.82 -15.57
N ALA A 102 5.89 -11.76 -14.49
CA ALA A 102 5.19 -10.54 -14.09
C ALA A 102 6.19 -9.40 -13.81
N ALA A 103 7.33 -9.70 -13.17
CA ALA A 103 8.37 -8.71 -12.92
C ALA A 103 8.95 -8.12 -14.22
N VAL A 104 9.17 -8.94 -15.24
CA VAL A 104 9.60 -8.45 -16.56
C VAL A 104 8.58 -7.51 -17.17
N LEU A 105 7.30 -7.89 -17.11
CA LEU A 105 6.21 -7.07 -17.66
C LEU A 105 5.99 -5.78 -16.88
N PHE A 106 6.19 -5.77 -15.55
CA PHE A 106 6.18 -4.53 -14.75
C PHE A 106 7.28 -3.58 -15.19
N ASP A 107 8.51 -4.07 -15.44
CA ASP A 107 9.60 -3.23 -15.97
C ASP A 107 9.27 -2.68 -17.36
N GLU A 108 8.78 -3.53 -18.26
CA GLU A 108 8.43 -3.14 -19.64
C GLU A 108 7.31 -2.10 -19.69
N ARG A 109 6.31 -2.20 -18.78
CA ARG A 109 5.14 -1.33 -18.72
C ARG A 109 5.26 -0.22 -17.66
N ALA A 110 6.43 -0.03 -17.06
CA ALA A 110 6.61 0.93 -15.96
C ALA A 110 6.18 2.36 -16.32
N ALA A 111 6.42 2.79 -17.55
CA ALA A 111 6.03 4.14 -18.00
C ALA A 111 4.50 4.27 -18.17
N GLU A 112 3.84 3.25 -18.70
CA GLU A 112 2.38 3.20 -18.86
C GLU A 112 1.68 3.20 -17.48
N LEU A 113 2.11 2.32 -16.58
CA LEU A 113 1.58 2.22 -15.22
C LEU A 113 1.78 3.52 -14.44
N ALA A 114 2.96 4.13 -14.57
CA ALA A 114 3.26 5.40 -13.92
C ALA A 114 2.35 6.52 -14.43
N LEU A 115 2.12 6.59 -15.74
CA LEU A 115 1.22 7.59 -16.33
C LEU A 115 -0.21 7.42 -15.83
N LEU A 116 -0.75 6.20 -15.82
CA LEU A 116 -2.09 5.93 -15.31
C LEU A 116 -2.24 6.32 -13.84
N ALA A 117 -1.29 5.93 -12.99
CA ALA A 117 -1.31 6.28 -11.59
C ALA A 117 -1.22 7.80 -11.36
N THR A 118 -0.41 8.52 -12.15
CA THR A 118 -0.34 9.97 -12.10
C THR A 118 -1.66 10.62 -12.52
N LEU A 119 -2.29 10.11 -13.57
CA LEU A 119 -3.56 10.65 -14.07
C LEU A 119 -4.72 10.42 -13.09
N GLU A 120 -4.80 9.23 -12.45
CA GLU A 120 -5.92 8.87 -11.58
C GLU A 120 -5.75 9.37 -10.14
N GLU A 121 -4.50 9.39 -9.61
CA GLU A 121 -4.25 9.73 -8.21
C GLU A 121 -3.66 11.12 -8.03
N GLY A 122 -2.95 11.61 -9.04
CA GLY A 122 -2.37 12.96 -9.03
C GLY A 122 -0.90 13.05 -8.61
N LYS A 123 -0.27 11.97 -8.13
CA LYS A 123 1.16 11.97 -7.78
C LYS A 123 2.04 12.28 -8.97
N THR A 124 3.28 12.67 -8.70
CA THR A 124 4.25 12.94 -9.75
C THR A 124 4.66 11.68 -10.52
N LEU A 125 5.00 11.83 -11.81
CA LEU A 125 5.49 10.71 -12.62
C LEU A 125 6.70 9.98 -12.02
N PRO A 126 7.71 10.66 -11.40
CA PRO A 126 8.80 9.97 -10.73
C PRO A 126 8.34 9.10 -9.54
N GLU A 127 7.38 9.57 -8.73
CA GLU A 127 6.81 8.78 -7.62
C GLU A 127 6.07 7.55 -8.15
N ALA A 128 5.20 7.71 -9.14
CA ALA A 128 4.47 6.62 -9.77
C ALA A 128 5.41 5.59 -10.44
N ARG A 129 6.46 6.06 -11.11
CA ARG A 129 7.48 5.19 -11.71
C ARG A 129 8.24 4.38 -10.66
N GLY A 130 8.52 4.99 -9.49
CA GLY A 130 9.12 4.31 -8.36
C GLY A 130 8.27 3.12 -7.89
N GLU A 131 6.95 3.28 -7.85
CA GLU A 131 6.03 2.18 -7.50
C GLU A 131 6.11 1.02 -8.51
N ALA A 132 6.12 1.30 -9.81
CA ALA A 132 6.19 0.26 -10.84
C ALA A 132 7.51 -0.55 -10.75
N VAL A 133 8.65 0.15 -10.54
CA VAL A 133 9.96 -0.50 -10.34
C VAL A 133 9.96 -1.38 -9.09
N LEU A 134 9.49 -0.86 -7.96
CA LEU A 134 9.42 -1.63 -6.71
C LEU A 134 8.43 -2.81 -6.81
N SER A 135 7.41 -2.71 -7.65
CA SER A 135 6.47 -3.82 -7.93
C SER A 135 7.16 -4.96 -8.68
N ALA A 136 8.00 -4.64 -9.67
CA ALA A 136 8.84 -5.64 -10.35
C ALA A 136 9.79 -6.33 -9.36
N GLU A 137 10.46 -5.55 -8.51
CA GLU A 137 11.35 -6.09 -7.48
C GLU A 137 10.61 -6.94 -6.44
N THR A 138 9.39 -6.54 -6.05
CA THR A 138 8.53 -7.33 -5.15
C THR A 138 8.22 -8.70 -5.76
N CYS A 139 7.86 -8.75 -7.04
CA CYS A 139 7.62 -10.02 -7.73
C CYS A 139 8.87 -10.92 -7.77
N ARG A 140 10.05 -10.34 -8.04
CA ARG A 140 11.35 -11.07 -8.02
C ARG A 140 11.68 -11.58 -6.63
N TYR A 141 11.53 -10.74 -5.62
CA TYR A 141 11.80 -11.11 -4.23
C TYR A 141 10.90 -12.26 -3.79
N GLN A 142 9.60 -12.18 -4.02
CA GLN A 142 8.63 -13.22 -3.63
C GLN A 142 8.87 -14.53 -4.41
N ALA A 143 9.24 -14.45 -5.68
CA ALA A 143 9.63 -15.62 -6.47
C ALA A 143 10.91 -16.29 -5.94
N GLY A 144 11.88 -15.49 -5.48
CA GLY A 144 13.10 -15.96 -4.83
C GLY A 144 12.83 -16.59 -3.47
N LEU A 145 12.04 -15.90 -2.63
CA LEU A 145 11.67 -16.35 -1.29
C LEU A 145 10.94 -17.69 -1.30
N ALA A 146 10.10 -17.95 -2.30
CA ALA A 146 9.41 -19.22 -2.48
C ALA A 146 10.36 -20.43 -2.65
N LYS A 147 11.61 -20.17 -3.00
CA LYS A 147 12.67 -21.21 -3.13
C LYS A 147 13.39 -21.47 -1.80
N THR A 148 13.12 -20.69 -0.77
CA THR A 148 13.69 -20.89 0.56
C THR A 148 12.78 -21.75 1.42
N SER A 149 13.35 -22.61 2.29
CA SER A 149 12.54 -23.43 3.18
C SER A 149 12.07 -22.61 4.37
N THR A 150 10.77 -22.59 4.59
CA THR A 150 10.15 -22.10 5.83
C THR A 150 9.74 -23.26 6.76
N GLU A 151 9.98 -24.51 6.33
CA GLU A 151 9.71 -25.71 7.11
C GLU A 151 10.84 -25.95 8.13
N ARG A 152 10.47 -26.45 9.31
CA ARG A 152 11.42 -26.76 10.38
C ARG A 152 11.33 -28.24 10.72
N ILE A 153 12.48 -28.84 11.00
CA ILE A 153 12.60 -30.22 11.54
C ILE A 153 12.91 -30.09 13.02
N PHE A 154 12.21 -30.85 13.83
CA PHE A 154 12.38 -30.91 15.28
C PHE A 154 12.81 -32.33 15.71
N PRO A 155 13.64 -32.43 16.76
CA PRO A 155 13.94 -33.75 17.33
C PRO A 155 12.67 -34.33 17.98
N SER A 156 12.50 -35.67 17.88
CA SER A 156 11.49 -36.40 18.63
C SER A 156 12.08 -37.07 19.85
N GLY A 157 11.33 -37.15 20.94
CA GLY A 157 11.65 -38.01 22.07
C GLY A 157 11.47 -39.50 21.80
N ASN A 158 10.81 -39.89 20.69
CA ASN A 158 10.53 -41.26 20.32
C ASN A 158 11.54 -41.72 19.27
N PRO A 159 12.24 -42.87 19.48
CA PRO A 159 13.14 -43.42 18.47
C PRO A 159 12.45 -43.70 17.13
N GLY A 160 13.09 -43.30 16.04
CA GLY A 160 12.61 -43.51 14.68
C GLY A 160 11.47 -42.61 14.24
N GLU A 161 11.07 -41.61 15.04
CA GLU A 161 10.07 -40.62 14.68
C GLU A 161 10.73 -39.32 14.24
N THR A 162 10.21 -38.75 13.16
CA THR A 162 10.59 -37.40 12.67
C THR A 162 9.43 -36.45 12.84
N ILE A 163 9.69 -35.26 13.42
CA ILE A 163 8.70 -34.18 13.54
C ILE A 163 9.10 -33.05 12.61
N ARG A 164 8.17 -32.59 11.79
CA ARG A 164 8.39 -31.41 10.93
C ARG A 164 7.16 -30.53 10.84
N THR A 165 7.38 -29.25 10.61
CA THR A 165 6.30 -28.35 10.17
C THR A 165 6.18 -28.40 8.64
N VAL A 166 4.94 -28.29 8.16
CA VAL A 166 4.61 -28.18 6.73
C VAL A 166 3.73 -26.96 6.55
N ARG A 167 4.05 -26.12 5.59
CA ARG A 167 3.21 -24.98 5.22
C ARG A 167 2.31 -25.35 4.05
N SER A 168 1.04 -24.96 4.13
CA SER A 168 0.05 -25.09 3.07
C SER A 168 -0.62 -23.73 2.82
N PRO A 169 -1.13 -23.48 1.60
CA PRO A 169 -1.88 -22.25 1.32
C PRO A 169 -2.98 -22.00 2.35
N LEU A 170 -3.25 -20.72 2.63
CA LEU A 170 -4.38 -20.30 3.48
C LEU A 170 -5.71 -20.72 2.86
N GLY A 171 -5.88 -20.46 1.57
CA GLY A 171 -7.09 -20.71 0.80
C GLY A 171 -7.43 -19.52 -0.10
N VAL A 172 -8.70 -19.23 -0.29
CA VAL A 172 -9.16 -18.07 -1.06
C VAL A 172 -8.93 -16.79 -0.28
N VAL A 173 -8.32 -15.77 -0.90
CA VAL A 173 -7.94 -14.52 -0.25
C VAL A 173 -8.60 -13.32 -0.91
N GLY A 174 -9.30 -12.51 -0.10
CA GLY A 174 -9.74 -11.17 -0.48
C GLY A 174 -8.60 -10.15 -0.28
N VAL A 175 -8.31 -9.37 -1.31
CA VAL A 175 -7.34 -8.28 -1.29
C VAL A 175 -8.08 -6.98 -1.53
N ILE A 176 -8.03 -6.05 -0.57
CA ILE A 176 -8.67 -4.75 -0.69
C ILE A 176 -7.60 -3.67 -0.49
N THR A 177 -7.42 -2.82 -1.49
CA THR A 177 -6.29 -1.89 -1.55
C THR A 177 -6.74 -0.43 -1.68
N PRO A 178 -5.96 0.51 -1.13
CA PRO A 178 -6.21 1.94 -1.23
C PRO A 178 -5.77 2.50 -2.59
N TRP A 179 -5.94 3.80 -2.74
CA TRP A 179 -5.61 4.56 -3.94
C TRP A 179 -4.24 5.24 -3.90
N ASN A 180 -3.65 5.43 -2.71
CA ASN A 180 -2.46 6.28 -2.55
C ASN A 180 -1.14 5.67 -3.04
N PHE A 181 -1.05 4.33 -3.10
CA PHE A 181 0.01 3.59 -3.79
C PHE A 181 -0.64 2.53 -4.69
N PRO A 182 -1.28 2.97 -5.79
CA PRO A 182 -2.17 2.12 -6.55
C PRO A 182 -1.46 1.00 -7.31
N ILE A 183 -0.14 1.09 -7.51
CA ILE A 183 0.65 0.06 -8.17
C ILE A 183 1.29 -0.86 -7.11
N LEU A 184 1.99 -0.30 -6.13
CA LEU A 184 2.85 -1.05 -5.24
C LEU A 184 2.08 -1.85 -4.18
N ILE A 185 1.10 -1.23 -3.48
CA ILE A 185 0.35 -1.91 -2.41
C ILE A 185 -0.40 -3.15 -2.92
N PRO A 186 -1.09 -3.12 -4.07
CA PRO A 186 -1.69 -4.33 -4.60
C PRO A 186 -0.67 -5.45 -4.84
N VAL A 187 0.49 -5.11 -5.43
CA VAL A 187 1.49 -6.11 -5.80
C VAL A 187 2.12 -6.75 -4.59
N TRP A 188 2.42 -6.01 -3.52
CA TRP A 188 3.00 -6.61 -2.33
C TRP A 188 2.03 -7.49 -1.52
N LYS A 189 0.71 -7.42 -1.82
CA LYS A 189 -0.31 -8.34 -1.29
C LYS A 189 -0.56 -9.52 -2.23
N ILE A 190 -0.69 -9.24 -3.53
CA ILE A 190 -1.03 -10.24 -4.55
C ILE A 190 0.15 -11.21 -4.77
N ALA A 191 1.38 -10.72 -4.91
CA ALA A 191 2.53 -11.56 -5.22
C ALA A 191 2.80 -12.66 -4.15
N PRO A 192 2.86 -12.35 -2.84
CA PRO A 192 3.01 -13.39 -1.82
C PRO A 192 1.79 -14.32 -1.72
N ALA A 193 0.57 -13.82 -1.92
CA ALA A 193 -0.63 -14.67 -1.97
C ALA A 193 -0.54 -15.69 -3.10
N LEU A 194 -0.20 -15.24 -4.32
CA LEU A 194 -0.09 -16.10 -5.49
C LEU A 194 1.03 -17.15 -5.32
N VAL A 195 2.24 -16.73 -4.96
CA VAL A 195 3.38 -17.65 -4.89
C VAL A 195 3.20 -18.71 -3.81
N THR A 196 2.50 -18.40 -2.73
CA THR A 196 2.17 -19.36 -1.67
C THR A 196 0.98 -20.28 -2.02
N GLY A 197 0.33 -20.05 -3.17
CA GLY A 197 -0.68 -20.97 -3.73
C GLY A 197 -2.13 -20.60 -3.42
N ASN A 198 -2.41 -19.33 -3.12
CA ASN A 198 -3.73 -18.82 -2.83
C ASN A 198 -4.32 -18.12 -4.07
N PRO A 199 -5.55 -18.44 -4.48
CA PRO A 199 -6.31 -17.59 -5.40
C PRO A 199 -6.71 -16.28 -4.71
N VAL A 200 -6.80 -15.21 -5.51
CA VAL A 200 -7.04 -13.85 -5.05
C VAL A 200 -8.28 -13.25 -5.70
N ILE A 201 -9.10 -12.59 -4.91
CA ILE A 201 -10.10 -11.64 -5.36
C ILE A 201 -9.63 -10.25 -4.95
N TRP A 202 -9.33 -9.41 -5.92
CA TRP A 202 -8.82 -8.07 -5.66
C TRP A 202 -9.87 -7.00 -5.94
N LYS A 203 -10.17 -6.21 -4.90
CA LYS A 203 -10.98 -5.00 -4.98
C LYS A 203 -10.11 -3.77 -4.74
N PRO A 204 -9.72 -3.02 -5.78
CA PRO A 204 -8.99 -1.77 -5.65
C PRO A 204 -9.91 -0.64 -5.15
N ALA A 205 -9.30 0.49 -4.78
CA ALA A 205 -10.03 1.73 -4.55
C ALA A 205 -10.70 2.23 -5.84
N SER A 206 -11.83 2.91 -5.69
CA SER A 206 -12.59 3.46 -6.81
C SER A 206 -11.95 4.69 -7.47
N ASN A 207 -10.90 5.25 -6.84
CA ASN A 207 -10.16 6.39 -7.37
C ASN A 207 -9.11 6.00 -8.43
N THR A 208 -8.69 4.72 -8.47
CA THR A 208 -7.60 4.27 -9.35
C THR A 208 -7.97 2.95 -10.09
N PRO A 209 -9.14 2.89 -10.73
CA PRO A 209 -9.65 1.66 -11.33
C PRO A 209 -8.87 1.23 -12.57
N LEU A 210 -8.44 2.17 -13.43
CA LEU A 210 -7.75 1.83 -14.68
C LEU A 210 -6.30 1.40 -14.41
N THR A 211 -5.63 2.00 -13.42
CA THR A 211 -4.36 1.51 -12.90
C THR A 211 -4.48 0.05 -12.44
N ALA A 212 -5.57 -0.29 -11.73
CA ALA A 212 -5.81 -1.65 -11.30
C ALA A 212 -6.06 -2.62 -12.46
N VAL A 213 -6.78 -2.20 -13.50
CA VAL A 213 -6.98 -2.98 -14.73
C VAL A 213 -5.63 -3.28 -15.39
N ALA A 214 -4.77 -2.27 -15.52
CA ALA A 214 -3.45 -2.44 -16.13
C ALA A 214 -2.56 -3.42 -15.32
N ILE A 215 -2.60 -3.35 -13.99
CA ILE A 215 -1.87 -4.29 -13.11
C ILE A 215 -2.42 -5.72 -13.25
N ALA A 216 -3.74 -5.89 -13.24
CA ALA A 216 -4.34 -7.20 -13.46
C ALA A 216 -3.96 -7.76 -14.84
N GLY A 217 -3.84 -6.90 -15.86
CA GLY A 217 -3.31 -7.22 -17.18
C GLY A 217 -1.87 -7.73 -17.15
N VAL A 218 -0.99 -7.14 -16.32
CA VAL A 218 0.38 -7.65 -16.13
C VAL A 218 0.38 -9.09 -15.63
N PHE A 219 -0.40 -9.39 -14.60
CA PHE A 219 -0.47 -10.75 -14.05
C PHE A 219 -1.14 -11.74 -15.01
N HIS A 220 -2.19 -11.31 -15.71
CA HIS A 220 -2.85 -12.11 -16.73
C HIS A 220 -1.88 -12.49 -17.86
N ASP A 221 -1.15 -11.52 -18.41
CA ASP A 221 -0.17 -11.71 -19.49
C ASP A 221 1.07 -12.49 -19.02
N ALA A 222 1.41 -12.44 -17.72
CA ALA A 222 2.44 -13.27 -17.11
C ALA A 222 2.05 -14.76 -17.01
N GLY A 223 0.79 -15.10 -17.32
CA GLY A 223 0.30 -16.47 -17.34
C GLY A 223 -0.31 -16.94 -16.02
N VAL A 224 -0.83 -16.04 -15.18
CA VAL A 224 -1.67 -16.42 -14.04
C VAL A 224 -2.91 -17.15 -14.59
N PRO A 225 -3.20 -18.40 -14.14
CA PRO A 225 -4.30 -19.17 -14.67
C PRO A 225 -5.68 -18.56 -14.40
N PRO A 226 -6.69 -18.87 -15.23
CA PRO A 226 -8.08 -18.45 -15.01
C PRO A 226 -8.57 -18.71 -13.58
N GLY A 227 -9.23 -17.71 -12.97
CA GLY A 227 -9.77 -17.77 -11.62
C GLY A 227 -8.77 -17.63 -10.48
N VAL A 228 -7.46 -17.68 -10.74
CA VAL A 228 -6.41 -17.53 -9.71
C VAL A 228 -6.25 -16.06 -9.28
N LEU A 229 -6.39 -15.13 -10.21
CA LEU A 229 -6.52 -13.70 -9.91
C LEU A 229 -7.83 -13.19 -10.51
N ASN A 230 -8.66 -12.58 -9.68
CA ASN A 230 -9.91 -11.95 -10.09
C ASN A 230 -9.90 -10.49 -9.66
N LEU A 231 -10.14 -9.57 -10.60
CA LEU A 231 -10.27 -8.13 -10.35
C LEU A 231 -11.75 -7.74 -10.40
N ILE A 232 -12.24 -7.12 -9.35
CA ILE A 232 -13.61 -6.58 -9.29
C ILE A 232 -13.58 -5.08 -9.00
N LEU A 233 -14.20 -4.29 -9.87
CA LEU A 233 -14.31 -2.83 -9.78
C LEU A 233 -15.68 -2.45 -9.24
N GLY A 234 -15.73 -1.51 -8.28
CA GLY A 234 -17.03 -1.08 -7.75
C GLY A 234 -16.94 -0.45 -6.37
N PRO A 235 -18.10 -0.10 -5.80
CA PRO A 235 -18.20 0.63 -4.54
C PRO A 235 -17.77 -0.20 -3.33
N GLY A 236 -17.64 0.47 -2.16
CA GLY A 236 -17.28 -0.17 -0.89
C GLY A 236 -18.27 -1.28 -0.45
N SER A 237 -19.54 -1.16 -0.81
CA SER A 237 -20.58 -2.18 -0.53
C SER A 237 -20.28 -3.53 -1.18
N MET A 238 -19.72 -3.54 -2.39
CA MET A 238 -19.24 -4.76 -3.05
C MET A 238 -18.07 -5.38 -2.26
N GLY A 239 -17.16 -4.55 -1.72
CA GLY A 239 -16.10 -5.02 -0.80
C GLY A 239 -16.68 -5.66 0.47
N GLY A 240 -17.77 -5.12 1.00
CA GLY A 240 -18.50 -5.71 2.12
C GLY A 240 -19.04 -7.11 1.80
N ALA A 241 -19.59 -7.31 0.59
CA ALA A 241 -20.05 -8.63 0.14
C ALA A 241 -18.88 -9.64 0.01
N LEU A 242 -17.74 -9.22 -0.52
CA LEU A 242 -16.52 -10.04 -0.56
C LEU A 242 -16.06 -10.47 0.85
N VAL A 243 -16.03 -9.52 1.80
CA VAL A 243 -15.60 -9.75 3.19
C VAL A 243 -16.55 -10.70 3.92
N ALA A 244 -17.86 -10.62 3.65
CA ALA A 244 -18.88 -11.44 4.29
C ALA A 244 -18.96 -12.86 3.72
N ASP A 245 -18.43 -13.15 2.54
CA ASP A 245 -18.50 -14.48 1.93
C ASP A 245 -17.67 -15.50 2.73
N GLU A 246 -18.33 -16.54 3.25
CA GLU A 246 -17.71 -17.56 4.11
C GLU A 246 -16.66 -18.42 3.40
N ARG A 247 -16.63 -18.43 2.06
CA ARG A 247 -15.66 -19.15 1.26
C ARG A 247 -14.30 -18.44 1.16
N VAL A 248 -14.23 -17.15 1.59
CA VAL A 248 -12.99 -16.36 1.66
C VAL A 248 -12.28 -16.68 2.97
N ASP A 249 -11.18 -17.42 2.92
CA ASP A 249 -10.42 -17.87 4.09
C ASP A 249 -9.66 -16.76 4.82
N GLY A 250 -9.30 -15.69 4.10
CA GLY A 250 -8.63 -14.53 4.68
C GLY A 250 -8.81 -13.26 3.87
N VAL A 251 -8.68 -12.11 4.55
CA VAL A 251 -8.74 -10.78 3.93
C VAL A 251 -7.51 -9.99 4.34
N THR A 252 -6.80 -9.43 3.35
CA THR A 252 -5.78 -8.42 3.58
C THR A 252 -6.30 -7.08 3.09
N PHE A 253 -6.25 -6.08 3.96
CA PHE A 253 -6.81 -4.75 3.75
C PHE A 253 -5.77 -3.67 4.08
N THR A 254 -5.69 -2.66 3.23
CA THR A 254 -5.03 -1.38 3.54
C THR A 254 -6.01 -0.25 3.31
N GLY A 255 -6.17 0.64 4.30
CA GLY A 255 -7.10 1.77 4.23
C GLY A 255 -7.36 2.41 5.58
N SER A 256 -8.56 3.01 5.78
CA SER A 256 -8.90 3.72 7.02
C SER A 256 -9.14 2.79 8.20
N VAL A 257 -8.86 3.29 9.41
CA VAL A 257 -9.02 2.55 10.68
C VAL A 257 -10.45 2.02 10.86
N GLY A 258 -11.45 2.86 10.65
CA GLY A 258 -12.85 2.48 10.86
C GLY A 258 -13.30 1.33 9.95
N VAL A 259 -12.91 1.36 8.66
CA VAL A 259 -13.22 0.28 7.71
C VAL A 259 -12.45 -0.99 8.07
N GLY A 260 -11.16 -0.86 8.41
CA GLY A 260 -10.33 -2.00 8.79
C GLY A 260 -10.86 -2.75 10.02
N HIS A 261 -11.29 -2.01 11.05
CA HIS A 261 -11.91 -2.61 12.24
C HIS A 261 -13.23 -3.32 11.90
N GLY A 262 -14.08 -2.74 11.04
CA GLY A 262 -15.30 -3.40 10.56
C GLY A 262 -15.02 -4.71 9.81
N ILE A 263 -14.00 -4.72 8.94
CA ILE A 263 -13.54 -5.93 8.24
C ILE A 263 -13.03 -6.98 9.24
N ARG A 264 -12.21 -6.58 10.21
CA ARG A 264 -11.71 -7.47 11.26
C ARG A 264 -12.87 -8.17 11.98
N ASP A 265 -13.86 -7.41 12.42
CA ASP A 265 -14.95 -7.93 13.22
C ASP A 265 -15.78 -8.98 12.43
N VAL A 266 -16.04 -8.73 11.15
CA VAL A 266 -16.74 -9.68 10.26
C VAL A 266 -15.91 -10.94 10.00
N VAL A 267 -14.63 -10.79 9.63
CA VAL A 267 -13.77 -11.91 9.24
C VAL A 267 -13.42 -12.80 10.44
N THR A 268 -13.10 -12.20 11.59
CA THR A 268 -12.73 -12.97 12.79
C THR A 268 -13.93 -13.69 13.42
N ALA A 269 -15.15 -13.17 13.29
CA ALA A 269 -16.36 -13.83 13.76
C ALA A 269 -16.57 -15.24 13.16
N ARG A 270 -16.04 -15.48 11.95
CA ARG A 270 -16.07 -16.79 11.26
C ARG A 270 -14.73 -17.53 11.27
N ASN A 271 -13.80 -17.14 12.16
CA ASN A 271 -12.43 -17.66 12.24
C ASN A 271 -11.58 -17.47 10.95
N GLY A 272 -11.95 -16.53 10.08
CA GLY A 272 -11.14 -16.12 8.95
C GLY A 272 -9.90 -15.34 9.41
N ARG A 273 -8.85 -15.34 8.62
CA ARG A 273 -7.67 -14.50 8.89
C ARG A 273 -7.87 -13.09 8.36
N VAL A 274 -7.38 -12.11 9.11
CA VAL A 274 -7.37 -10.71 8.68
C VAL A 274 -5.98 -10.12 8.87
N GLN A 275 -5.51 -9.39 7.87
CA GLN A 275 -4.29 -8.58 7.93
C GLN A 275 -4.69 -7.14 7.58
N LEU A 276 -4.35 -6.21 8.45
CA LEU A 276 -4.74 -4.80 8.34
C LEU A 276 -3.50 -3.92 8.36
N GLU A 277 -3.42 -3.02 7.40
CA GLU A 277 -2.52 -1.88 7.39
C GLU A 277 -3.36 -0.62 7.27
N LEU A 278 -3.28 0.24 8.27
CA LEU A 278 -4.19 1.35 8.48
C LEU A 278 -3.44 2.68 8.53
N GLY A 279 -4.12 3.74 8.96
CA GLY A 279 -3.55 5.07 9.07
C GLY A 279 -2.37 5.17 10.04
N GLY A 280 -1.70 6.33 10.00
CA GLY A 280 -0.57 6.64 10.87
C GLY A 280 -0.51 8.13 11.20
N HIS A 281 -0.10 8.45 12.43
CA HIS A 281 0.15 9.81 12.88
C HIS A 281 1.60 9.96 13.33
N ASN A 282 2.50 9.81 12.36
CA ASN A 282 3.90 9.47 12.57
C ASN A 282 4.71 10.62 13.18
N PRO A 283 5.36 10.40 14.34
CA PRO A 283 6.24 11.38 14.96
C PRO A 283 7.65 11.33 14.37
N CYS A 284 8.29 12.50 14.33
CA CYS A 284 9.70 12.67 14.08
C CYS A 284 10.32 13.52 15.18
N ILE A 285 11.20 12.97 16.02
CA ILE A 285 11.92 13.71 17.05
C ILE A 285 13.19 14.28 16.43
N VAL A 286 13.46 15.57 16.66
CA VAL A 286 14.70 16.23 16.25
C VAL A 286 15.42 16.78 17.49
N PHE A 287 16.61 16.24 17.75
CA PHE A 287 17.45 16.66 18.88
C PHE A 287 18.44 17.76 18.47
N GLY A 288 18.94 18.53 19.45
CA GLY A 288 19.87 19.62 19.23
C GLY A 288 21.24 19.21 18.65
N ASP A 289 21.58 17.92 18.69
CA ASP A 289 22.79 17.34 18.10
C ASP A 289 22.59 16.76 16.69
N ALA A 290 21.38 16.91 16.13
CA ALA A 290 21.05 16.43 14.78
C ALA A 290 21.75 17.21 13.68
N ASP A 291 22.00 16.55 12.54
CA ASP A 291 22.29 17.25 11.29
C ASP A 291 20.99 17.85 10.76
N LEU A 292 20.85 19.17 10.92
CA LEU A 292 19.61 19.88 10.55
C LEU A 292 19.34 19.90 9.04
N ASP A 293 20.37 19.95 8.21
CA ASP A 293 20.16 19.92 6.76
C ASP A 293 19.57 18.58 6.33
N MET A 294 20.07 17.49 6.90
CA MET A 294 19.51 16.15 6.71
C MET A 294 18.10 16.05 7.28
N ALA A 295 17.87 16.54 8.50
CA ALA A 295 16.60 16.46 9.18
C ALA A 295 15.49 17.21 8.41
N VAL A 296 15.75 18.46 8.02
CA VAL A 296 14.80 19.30 7.28
C VAL A 296 14.44 18.65 5.94
N ALA A 297 15.45 18.21 5.16
CA ALA A 297 15.20 17.57 3.86
C ALA A 297 14.35 16.30 4.01
N ALA A 298 14.65 15.44 4.98
CA ALA A 298 13.94 14.20 5.23
C ALA A 298 12.52 14.42 5.76
N VAL A 299 12.35 15.37 6.69
CA VAL A 299 11.05 15.67 7.30
C VAL A 299 10.11 16.33 6.29
N VAL A 300 10.57 17.34 5.54
CA VAL A 300 9.76 18.01 4.52
C VAL A 300 9.38 17.03 3.39
N GLY A 301 10.34 16.23 2.91
CA GLY A 301 10.07 15.17 1.93
C GLY A 301 9.11 14.09 2.44
N GLY A 302 9.24 13.71 3.71
CA GLY A 302 8.36 12.77 4.40
C GLY A 302 6.94 13.30 4.61
N ALA A 303 6.82 14.58 4.94
CA ALA A 303 5.54 15.24 5.25
C ALA A 303 4.75 15.63 4.00
N MET A 304 5.42 16.23 3.01
CA MET A 304 4.78 16.88 1.87
C MET A 304 4.80 16.02 0.58
N GLY A 305 5.81 15.14 0.41
CA GLY A 305 5.90 14.26 -0.76
C GLY A 305 4.67 13.37 -0.93
N ALA A 306 4.29 13.06 -2.17
CA ALA A 306 3.02 12.45 -2.57
C ALA A 306 1.82 13.20 -1.98
N THR A 307 1.91 14.53 -1.92
CA THR A 307 0.88 15.42 -1.40
C THR A 307 0.47 15.08 0.06
N GLY A 308 1.42 14.51 0.83
CA GLY A 308 1.17 14.02 2.18
C GLY A 308 0.21 12.81 2.26
N GLN A 309 -0.19 12.21 1.15
CA GLN A 309 -1.16 11.11 1.07
C GLN A 309 -0.50 9.74 1.32
N LYS A 310 0.30 9.66 2.38
CA LYS A 310 1.01 8.44 2.82
C LYS A 310 0.62 8.09 4.25
N CYS A 311 0.34 6.83 4.51
CA CYS A 311 0.13 6.33 5.87
C CYS A 311 1.37 6.54 6.77
N THR A 312 2.57 6.59 6.17
CA THR A 312 3.85 6.84 6.84
C THR A 312 4.28 8.30 6.82
N ALA A 313 3.44 9.26 6.34
CA ALA A 313 3.83 10.67 6.28
C ALA A 313 4.15 11.24 7.66
N THR A 314 5.17 12.10 7.74
CA THR A 314 5.54 12.79 8.97
C THR A 314 4.48 13.81 9.33
N ARG A 315 3.79 13.64 10.47
CA ARG A 315 2.71 14.53 10.90
C ARG A 315 3.09 15.41 12.06
N ARG A 316 3.81 14.85 13.02
CA ARG A 316 4.23 15.52 14.25
C ARG A 316 5.75 15.61 14.28
N ILE A 317 6.28 16.82 14.21
CA ILE A 317 7.71 17.10 14.30
C ILE A 317 7.98 17.60 15.70
N ILE A 318 8.69 16.83 16.51
CA ILE A 318 8.95 17.09 17.93
C ILE A 318 10.36 17.66 18.06
N ALA A 319 10.49 18.94 18.25
CA ALA A 319 11.77 19.65 18.41
C ALA A 319 12.14 19.75 19.89
N VAL A 320 13.34 19.28 20.26
CA VAL A 320 13.78 19.19 21.64
C VAL A 320 14.66 20.39 22.04
N GLY A 321 14.17 21.20 23.00
CA GLY A 321 14.90 22.33 23.54
C GLY A 321 15.07 23.47 22.56
N ASP A 322 16.29 24.03 22.50
CA ASP A 322 16.59 25.27 21.77
C ASP A 322 16.61 25.13 20.24
N ILE A 323 16.57 23.90 19.72
CA ILE A 323 16.59 23.66 18.28
C ILE A 323 15.30 24.09 17.58
N HIS A 324 14.21 24.25 18.33
CA HIS A 324 12.86 24.49 17.84
C HIS A 324 12.79 25.63 16.82
N ASP A 325 13.26 26.82 17.21
CA ASP A 325 13.08 28.02 16.37
C ASP A 325 13.88 27.91 15.07
N GLU A 326 15.13 27.43 15.13
CA GLU A 326 15.94 27.19 13.94
C GLU A 326 15.34 26.11 13.03
N LEU A 327 14.79 25.04 13.59
CA LEU A 327 14.13 23.99 12.82
C LEU A 327 12.88 24.53 12.12
N VAL A 328 12.05 25.32 12.81
CA VAL A 328 10.85 25.96 12.27
C VAL A 328 11.22 26.86 11.10
N ASP A 329 12.20 27.76 11.27
CA ASP A 329 12.62 28.68 10.22
C ASP A 329 13.09 27.94 8.95
N ARG A 330 13.96 26.95 9.11
CA ARG A 330 14.47 26.14 7.98
C ARG A 330 13.38 25.33 7.30
N MET A 331 12.46 24.77 8.06
CA MET A 331 11.34 24.01 7.50
C MET A 331 10.36 24.94 6.77
N ALA A 332 10.09 26.12 7.32
CA ALA A 332 9.25 27.13 6.70
C ALA A 332 9.80 27.57 5.34
N ASP A 333 11.09 27.87 5.27
CA ASP A 333 11.78 28.17 4.02
C ASP A 333 11.63 27.02 3.00
N ALA A 334 11.86 25.77 3.43
CA ALA A 334 11.82 24.60 2.55
C ALA A 334 10.38 24.32 2.06
N VAL A 335 9.35 24.51 2.88
CA VAL A 335 7.94 24.30 2.50
C VAL A 335 7.45 25.40 1.55
N SER A 336 7.83 26.66 1.79
CA SER A 336 7.34 27.80 1.01
C SER A 336 7.75 27.76 -0.47
N VAL A 337 8.85 27.11 -0.80
CA VAL A 337 9.40 27.00 -2.19
C VAL A 337 8.94 25.77 -2.95
N LEU A 338 8.15 24.88 -2.37
CA LEU A 338 7.66 23.68 -3.04
C LEU A 338 6.78 24.04 -4.24
N LYS A 339 7.04 23.47 -5.40
CA LYS A 339 6.21 23.67 -6.60
C LYS A 339 5.03 22.69 -6.60
N VAL A 340 3.83 23.23 -6.46
CA VAL A 340 2.57 22.48 -6.62
C VAL A 340 2.13 22.56 -8.08
N GLY A 341 1.68 21.44 -8.66
CA GLY A 341 1.24 21.42 -10.05
C GLY A 341 0.75 20.05 -10.52
N ASP A 342 0.52 19.93 -11.81
CA ASP A 342 0.20 18.66 -12.45
C ASP A 342 1.38 17.68 -12.32
N GLY A 343 1.11 16.45 -11.87
CA GLY A 343 2.14 15.41 -11.70
C GLY A 343 2.87 14.99 -12.98
N GLN A 344 2.32 15.33 -14.15
CA GLN A 344 2.97 15.11 -15.44
C GLN A 344 4.05 16.18 -15.76
N ASP A 345 3.99 17.37 -15.14
CA ASP A 345 5.03 18.38 -15.32
C ASP A 345 6.30 17.96 -14.55
N PRO A 346 7.44 17.78 -15.22
CA PRO A 346 8.68 17.33 -14.58
C PRO A 346 9.24 18.31 -13.53
N THR A 347 8.71 19.52 -13.46
CA THR A 347 9.11 20.53 -12.47
C THR A 347 8.20 20.53 -11.24
N THR A 348 7.10 19.78 -11.25
CA THR A 348 6.19 19.64 -10.11
C THR A 348 6.83 18.79 -9.01
N ALA A 349 6.84 19.31 -7.80
CA ALA A 349 7.26 18.58 -6.59
C ALA A 349 6.06 17.94 -5.86
N ILE A 350 4.92 18.63 -5.87
CA ILE A 350 3.70 18.21 -5.15
C ILE A 350 2.52 18.22 -6.13
N GLY A 351 1.88 17.07 -6.30
CA GLY A 351 0.67 16.92 -7.12
C GLY A 351 -0.60 17.43 -6.41
N PRO A 352 -1.79 17.25 -7.04
CA PRO A 352 -3.06 17.49 -6.37
C PRO A 352 -3.37 16.42 -5.33
N LEU A 353 -4.35 16.64 -4.48
CA LEU A 353 -5.03 15.61 -3.71
C LEU A 353 -5.89 14.75 -4.66
N VAL A 354 -6.15 13.51 -4.28
CA VAL A 354 -6.82 12.52 -5.12
C VAL A 354 -8.25 12.90 -5.52
N SER A 355 -8.91 13.78 -4.75
CA SER A 355 -10.29 14.17 -4.99
C SER A 355 -10.65 15.50 -4.34
N THR A 356 -11.79 16.05 -4.77
CA THR A 356 -12.37 17.24 -4.16
C THR A 356 -12.80 17.02 -2.71
N SER A 357 -13.26 15.82 -2.36
CA SER A 357 -13.60 15.46 -0.97
C SER A 357 -12.36 15.41 -0.09
N ALA A 358 -11.28 14.80 -0.55
CA ALA A 358 -10.00 14.78 0.19
C ALA A 358 -9.48 16.20 0.43
N ARG A 359 -9.61 17.09 -0.58
CA ARG A 359 -9.25 18.50 -0.38
C ARG A 359 -10.14 19.21 0.64
N ALA A 360 -11.43 18.92 0.63
CA ALA A 360 -12.35 19.53 1.59
C ALA A 360 -11.99 19.13 3.03
N GLU A 361 -11.71 17.86 3.28
CA GLU A 361 -11.27 17.34 4.58
C GLU A 361 -9.95 18.00 5.05
N VAL A 362 -8.95 18.11 4.16
CA VAL A 362 -7.67 18.78 4.50
C VAL A 362 -7.88 20.26 4.82
N ARG A 363 -8.73 20.96 4.08
CA ARG A 363 -9.04 22.36 4.34
C ARG A 363 -9.78 22.56 5.65
N GLU A 364 -10.72 21.69 5.97
CA GLU A 364 -11.43 21.71 7.25
C GLU A 364 -10.44 21.53 8.41
N ALA A 365 -9.53 20.57 8.32
CA ALA A 365 -8.50 20.36 9.33
C ALA A 365 -7.57 21.58 9.49
N ILE A 366 -7.18 22.24 8.40
CA ILE A 366 -6.38 23.49 8.43
C ILE A 366 -7.13 24.60 9.14
N GLU A 367 -8.41 24.83 8.81
CA GLU A 367 -9.21 25.88 9.45
C GLU A 367 -9.51 25.57 10.92
N GLN A 368 -9.71 24.30 11.25
CA GLN A 368 -9.86 23.87 12.63
C GLN A 368 -8.59 24.15 13.43
N ALA A 369 -7.41 23.76 12.93
CA ALA A 369 -6.14 24.02 13.59
C ALA A 369 -5.93 25.53 13.86
N ARG A 370 -6.25 26.39 12.90
CA ARG A 370 -6.20 27.86 13.09
C ARG A 370 -7.16 28.36 14.17
N THR A 371 -8.36 27.80 14.18
CA THR A 371 -9.40 28.17 15.17
C THR A 371 -9.00 27.73 16.59
N GLU A 372 -8.32 26.59 16.69
CA GLU A 372 -7.77 26.06 17.95
C GLU A 372 -6.51 26.79 18.40
N GLY A 373 -5.95 27.70 17.60
CA GLY A 373 -4.81 28.55 17.95
C GLY A 373 -3.45 28.04 17.44
N ALA A 374 -3.42 27.12 16.49
CA ALA A 374 -2.19 26.76 15.79
C ALA A 374 -1.66 27.94 14.98
N GLU A 375 -0.37 28.22 15.08
CA GLU A 375 0.31 29.23 14.28
C GLU A 375 0.72 28.65 12.93
N MET A 376 0.21 29.21 11.83
CA MET A 376 0.62 28.82 10.48
C MET A 376 1.91 29.56 10.11
N VAL A 377 3.04 28.84 10.16
CA VAL A 377 4.39 29.42 9.94
C VAL A 377 4.84 29.36 8.49
N ALA A 378 4.29 28.45 7.70
CA ALA A 378 4.54 28.42 6.25
C ALA A 378 3.33 27.90 5.47
N VAL A 379 3.15 28.46 4.29
CA VAL A 379 2.24 27.99 3.25
C VAL A 379 2.87 28.21 1.89
N THR A 380 2.81 27.22 1.01
CA THR A 380 3.34 27.34 -0.35
C THR A 380 2.47 28.28 -1.18
N GLU A 381 3.11 29.23 -1.87
CA GLU A 381 2.46 30.18 -2.77
C GLU A 381 2.41 29.66 -4.22
N GLY A 382 1.62 30.31 -5.07
CA GLY A 382 1.56 29.98 -6.51
C GLY A 382 0.92 28.63 -6.82
N VAL A 383 0.10 28.12 -5.93
CA VAL A 383 -0.67 26.89 -6.15
C VAL A 383 -1.66 27.09 -7.29
N PRO A 384 -1.76 26.18 -8.27
CA PRO A 384 -2.69 26.31 -9.38
C PRO A 384 -4.15 26.39 -8.92
N ASP A 385 -4.95 27.13 -9.67
CA ASP A 385 -6.41 27.06 -9.53
C ASP A 385 -6.90 25.67 -9.94
N GLY A 386 -7.71 25.06 -9.08
CA GLY A 386 -8.28 23.74 -9.36
C GLY A 386 -8.89 23.11 -8.10
N PRO A 387 -9.86 22.23 -8.28
CA PRO A 387 -10.65 21.70 -7.16
C PRO A 387 -9.90 20.75 -6.25
N CYS A 388 -8.76 20.18 -6.70
CA CYS A 388 -7.99 19.21 -5.93
C CYS A 388 -6.60 19.72 -5.47
N PHE A 389 -6.15 20.89 -5.93
CA PHE A 389 -4.86 21.42 -5.49
C PHE A 389 -4.96 22.02 -4.08
N GLN A 390 -3.97 21.68 -3.24
CA GLN A 390 -3.86 22.14 -1.86
C GLN A 390 -2.43 22.62 -1.59
N ALA A 391 -2.31 23.79 -0.99
CA ALA A 391 -1.01 24.32 -0.56
C ALA A 391 -0.42 23.47 0.57
N PRO A 392 0.82 22.99 0.47
CA PRO A 392 1.59 22.52 1.61
C PRO A 392 1.59 23.53 2.74
N THR A 393 1.28 23.07 3.95
CA THR A 393 1.09 23.94 5.11
C THR A 393 1.84 23.40 6.32
N LEU A 394 2.59 24.27 6.99
CA LEU A 394 3.31 23.96 8.22
C LEU A 394 2.75 24.80 9.37
N PHE A 395 2.44 24.10 10.47
CA PHE A 395 1.99 24.72 11.72
C PHE A 395 3.01 24.57 12.83
N VAL A 396 2.96 25.48 13.78
CA VAL A 396 3.49 25.35 15.14
C VAL A 396 2.31 25.37 16.10
N GLY A 397 2.30 24.49 17.10
CA GLY A 397 1.16 24.45 18.01
C GLY A 397 1.39 23.63 19.26
N GLY A 398 0.37 23.56 20.11
CA GLY A 398 0.33 22.76 21.32
C GLY A 398 -0.02 21.28 21.04
N THR A 399 0.13 20.46 22.08
CA THR A 399 -0.09 19.00 22.02
C THR A 399 -1.57 18.61 22.12
N ASP A 400 -2.44 19.54 22.44
CA ASP A 400 -3.88 19.38 22.65
C ASP A 400 -4.75 19.74 21.44
N LEU A 401 -4.12 20.21 20.35
CA LEU A 401 -4.83 20.54 19.12
C LEU A 401 -5.29 19.28 18.37
N THR A 402 -6.43 19.35 17.72
CA THR A 402 -6.97 18.21 16.92
C THR A 402 -5.96 17.74 15.86
N ILE A 403 -5.32 18.67 15.16
CA ILE A 403 -4.31 18.34 14.13
C ILE A 403 -3.09 17.60 14.68
N THR A 404 -2.83 17.64 15.99
CA THR A 404 -1.74 16.90 16.65
C THR A 404 -2.17 15.54 17.20
N ARG A 405 -3.46 15.19 17.06
CA ARG A 405 -4.09 13.97 17.54
C ARG A 405 -4.67 13.11 16.41
N GLU A 406 -5.24 13.73 15.38
CA GLU A 406 -5.91 13.07 14.27
C GLU A 406 -5.06 13.11 13.00
N GLU A 407 -5.15 12.05 12.19
CA GLU A 407 -4.45 11.96 10.93
C GLU A 407 -5.09 12.88 9.88
N VAL A 408 -4.33 13.86 9.37
CA VAL A 408 -4.70 14.64 8.19
C VAL A 408 -4.01 14.06 6.96
N PHE A 409 -4.78 13.43 6.06
CA PHE A 409 -4.23 12.74 4.90
C PHE A 409 -3.97 13.68 3.72
N GLY A 410 -3.06 14.66 3.95
CA GLY A 410 -2.74 15.75 3.02
C GLY A 410 -1.40 16.41 3.37
N PRO A 411 -0.98 17.45 2.63
CA PRO A 411 0.33 18.08 2.79
C PRO A 411 0.35 19.07 3.97
N VAL A 412 0.12 18.55 5.17
CA VAL A 412 0.07 19.32 6.41
C VAL A 412 0.85 18.63 7.51
N SER A 413 1.62 19.40 8.28
CA SER A 413 2.36 18.90 9.45
C SER A 413 2.46 19.97 10.53
N THR A 414 2.73 19.56 11.77
CA THR A 414 2.84 20.45 12.92
C THR A 414 4.17 20.24 13.64
N VAL A 415 4.87 21.32 13.94
CA VAL A 415 6.04 21.34 14.81
C VAL A 415 5.60 21.57 16.24
N LEU A 416 6.09 20.75 17.14
CA LEU A 416 5.81 20.73 18.56
C LEU A 416 7.12 20.95 19.32
N ARG A 417 7.10 21.82 20.34
CA ARG A 417 8.23 22.05 21.21
C ARG A 417 8.10 21.22 22.46
N VAL A 418 9.21 20.60 22.88
CA VAL A 418 9.37 19.94 24.18
C VAL A 418 10.68 20.38 24.83
N ASP A 419 10.76 20.29 26.14
CA ASP A 419 11.92 20.81 26.86
C ASP A 419 13.04 19.77 26.92
N ASP A 420 12.72 18.48 27.03
CA ASP A 420 13.69 17.44 27.22
C ASP A 420 13.38 16.13 26.45
N GLU A 421 14.30 15.18 26.58
CA GLU A 421 14.28 13.89 25.90
C GLU A 421 13.11 13.01 26.37
N ASP A 422 12.82 12.99 27.69
CA ASP A 422 11.77 12.14 28.24
C ASP A 422 10.39 12.61 27.77
N GLU A 423 10.18 13.91 27.74
CA GLU A 423 8.97 14.51 27.17
C GLU A 423 8.83 14.20 25.67
N ALA A 424 9.94 14.24 24.91
CA ALA A 424 9.92 13.93 23.48
C ALA A 424 9.45 12.49 23.21
N PHE A 425 10.00 11.50 23.91
CA PHE A 425 9.60 10.11 23.75
C PHE A 425 8.16 9.85 24.26
N ALA A 426 7.79 10.48 25.37
CA ALA A 426 6.42 10.40 25.88
C ALA A 426 5.42 10.95 24.87
N LEU A 427 5.67 12.15 24.33
CA LEU A 427 4.82 12.77 23.31
C LEU A 427 4.79 11.96 22.01
N ALA A 428 5.93 11.45 21.55
CA ALA A 428 5.99 10.63 20.34
C ALA A 428 5.06 9.40 20.46
N ASN A 429 4.98 8.81 21.64
CA ASN A 429 4.15 7.64 21.93
C ASN A 429 2.69 7.97 22.27
N ASP A 430 2.35 9.23 22.56
CA ASP A 430 0.99 9.68 22.92
C ASP A 430 0.14 9.87 21.66
N THR A 431 -0.23 8.77 21.05
CA THR A 431 -1.11 8.70 19.89
C THR A 431 -1.75 7.31 19.83
N GLU A 432 -2.92 7.21 19.22
CA GLU A 432 -3.59 5.94 18.93
C GLU A 432 -2.89 5.13 17.84
N PHE A 433 -2.03 5.77 17.06
CA PHE A 433 -1.31 5.18 15.93
C PHE A 433 0.09 4.70 16.33
N GLY A 434 0.67 3.85 15.49
CA GLY A 434 2.00 3.31 15.68
C GLY A 434 2.58 2.70 14.40
N LEU A 435 2.42 3.37 13.23
CA LEU A 435 2.92 2.80 11.98
C LEU A 435 4.43 3.02 11.84
N SER A 436 4.85 4.28 11.81
CA SER A 436 6.25 4.66 11.64
C SER A 436 6.64 5.78 12.60
N ALA A 437 7.90 5.82 12.98
CA ALA A 437 8.49 6.88 13.78
C ALA A 437 9.92 7.16 13.33
N SER A 438 10.42 8.37 13.57
CA SER A 438 11.78 8.74 13.25
C SER A 438 12.44 9.54 14.37
N VAL A 439 13.77 9.49 14.44
CA VAL A 439 14.59 10.31 15.32
C VAL A 439 15.82 10.82 14.56
N PHE A 440 16.16 12.10 14.76
CA PHE A 440 17.39 12.70 14.25
C PHE A 440 18.30 13.07 15.43
N THR A 441 19.45 12.42 15.52
CA THR A 441 20.45 12.61 16.56
C THR A 441 21.79 11.98 16.14
N ASN A 442 22.88 12.45 16.72
CA ASN A 442 24.20 11.83 16.61
C ASN A 442 24.61 11.06 17.90
N ASP A 443 23.71 11.03 18.91
CA ASP A 443 23.93 10.34 20.17
C ASP A 443 23.48 8.87 20.09
N LEU A 444 24.40 7.94 20.31
CA LEU A 444 24.12 6.50 20.25
C LEU A 444 23.10 6.02 21.30
N TRP A 445 23.03 6.66 22.46
CA TRP A 445 22.05 6.31 23.49
C TRP A 445 20.64 6.71 23.08
N LYS A 446 20.48 7.89 22.49
CA LYS A 446 19.18 8.33 21.95
C LYS A 446 18.74 7.44 20.78
N MET A 447 19.68 7.00 19.92
CA MET A 447 19.39 6.03 18.86
C MET A 447 18.89 4.70 19.41
N ASP A 448 19.59 4.14 20.40
CA ASP A 448 19.21 2.88 21.07
C ASP A 448 17.84 3.03 21.78
N ARG A 449 17.66 4.14 22.48
CA ARG A 449 16.40 4.47 23.13
C ARG A 449 15.23 4.54 22.12
N ALA A 450 15.43 5.18 20.98
CA ALA A 450 14.41 5.24 19.94
C ALA A 450 13.97 3.85 19.45
N ILE A 451 14.92 2.94 19.25
CA ILE A 451 14.65 1.57 18.79
C ILE A 451 13.83 0.78 19.82
N HIS A 452 14.04 1.03 21.13
CA HIS A 452 13.41 0.23 22.18
C HIS A 452 12.15 0.87 22.77
N GLU A 453 12.04 2.20 22.79
CA GLU A 453 10.95 2.90 23.48
C GLU A 453 9.86 3.44 22.53
N MET A 454 10.16 3.67 21.23
CA MET A 454 9.14 4.12 20.30
C MET A 454 8.14 3.01 20.00
N ARG A 455 6.86 3.28 20.22
CA ARG A 455 5.75 2.35 19.99
C ARG A 455 5.24 2.47 18.55
N ALA A 456 6.11 2.12 17.60
CA ALA A 456 5.84 2.06 16.18
C ALA A 456 6.41 0.76 15.59
N GLY A 457 5.75 0.27 14.55
CA GLY A 457 6.22 -0.93 13.86
C GLY A 457 7.48 -0.70 13.03
N ILE A 458 7.72 0.55 12.62
CA ILE A 458 8.89 0.98 11.85
C ILE A 458 9.54 2.14 12.58
N VAL A 459 10.79 1.97 12.99
CA VAL A 459 11.58 3.02 13.65
C VAL A 459 12.80 3.34 12.78
N LYS A 460 12.99 4.62 12.47
CA LYS A 460 14.11 5.09 11.68
C LYS A 460 14.99 6.05 12.45
N VAL A 461 16.28 5.93 12.25
CA VAL A 461 17.29 6.84 12.81
C VAL A 461 17.91 7.59 11.65
N ASN A 462 17.94 8.92 11.74
CA ASN A 462 18.48 9.82 10.73
C ASN A 462 17.92 9.59 9.31
N GLY A 463 16.61 9.37 9.24
CA GLY A 463 15.90 9.16 7.99
C GLY A 463 14.42 9.54 8.11
N PRO A 464 13.69 9.70 6.98
CA PRO A 464 12.29 10.07 7.00
C PRO A 464 11.41 8.96 7.56
N THR A 465 10.24 9.28 8.11
CA THR A 465 9.25 8.27 8.51
C THR A 465 8.73 7.44 7.33
N THR A 466 8.86 7.96 6.11
CA THR A 466 8.41 7.34 4.86
C THR A 466 9.47 6.43 4.22
N GLY A 467 9.02 5.60 3.27
CA GLY A 467 9.88 4.64 2.54
C GLY A 467 10.07 3.34 3.31
N SER A 468 10.08 2.24 2.58
CA SER A 468 10.36 0.89 3.10
C SER A 468 11.08 0.07 2.03
N GLU A 469 11.83 -0.92 2.49
CA GLU A 469 12.47 -1.90 1.61
C GLU A 469 11.53 -3.10 1.45
N ILE A 470 11.42 -3.63 0.25
CA ILE A 470 10.47 -4.73 -0.06
C ILE A 470 10.76 -6.05 0.66
N HIS A 471 11.99 -6.22 1.13
CA HIS A 471 12.47 -7.45 1.75
C HIS A 471 12.43 -7.44 3.29
N VAL A 472 11.95 -6.33 3.89
CA VAL A 472 11.79 -6.21 5.34
C VAL A 472 10.32 -6.20 5.73
N PRO A 473 9.97 -6.65 6.95
CA PRO A 473 8.60 -6.60 7.44
C PRO A 473 8.06 -5.17 7.49
N PHE A 474 6.85 -4.97 6.97
CA PHE A 474 6.12 -3.72 7.01
C PHE A 474 4.84 -3.89 7.84
N GLY A 475 4.56 -2.93 8.72
CA GLY A 475 3.34 -2.89 9.51
C GLY A 475 3.51 -2.11 10.79
N GLY A 476 2.39 -1.71 11.38
CA GLY A 476 2.31 -0.87 12.57
C GLY A 476 2.15 -1.61 13.89
N ASP A 477 2.00 -0.83 14.95
CA ASP A 477 1.49 -1.18 16.27
C ASP A 477 0.17 -0.42 16.50
N LYS A 478 -0.50 -0.64 17.60
CA LYS A 478 -1.74 0.04 18.03
C LYS A 478 -2.81 -0.03 16.92
N ASN A 479 -3.50 1.10 16.63
CA ASN A 479 -4.55 1.18 15.62
C ASN A 479 -4.02 1.27 14.17
N SER A 480 -2.70 1.31 13.96
CA SER A 480 -2.14 1.33 12.61
C SER A 480 -2.09 -0.03 11.93
N SER A 481 -2.23 -1.14 12.67
CA SER A 481 -2.16 -2.48 12.10
C SER A 481 -3.00 -3.47 12.91
N GLY A 482 -3.31 -4.62 12.31
CA GLY A 482 -3.85 -5.77 13.03
C GLY A 482 -2.76 -6.58 13.74
N HIS A 483 -3.17 -7.58 14.52
CA HIS A 483 -2.24 -8.51 15.20
C HIS A 483 -1.73 -9.65 14.30
N ALA A 484 -1.99 -9.60 13.00
CA ALA A 484 -1.51 -10.59 12.04
C ALA A 484 -0.01 -10.41 11.73
N ALA A 485 0.55 -11.36 10.98
CA ALA A 485 1.89 -11.23 10.44
C ALA A 485 2.03 -9.94 9.60
N ARG A 486 3.20 -9.33 9.68
CA ARG A 486 3.55 -8.12 8.92
C ARG A 486 3.46 -8.36 7.42
N GLU A 487 3.20 -7.30 6.69
CA GLU A 487 3.31 -7.32 5.23
C GLU A 487 4.78 -7.28 4.80
N GLN A 488 5.03 -7.55 3.54
CA GLN A 488 6.37 -7.58 2.94
C GLN A 488 7.36 -8.57 3.61
N GLY A 489 8.59 -8.57 3.14
CA GLY A 489 9.61 -9.46 3.64
C GLY A 489 9.20 -10.94 3.61
N ASP A 490 9.84 -11.72 4.44
CA ASP A 490 9.52 -13.14 4.67
C ASP A 490 8.26 -13.34 5.51
N THR A 491 7.89 -12.35 6.32
CA THR A 491 6.68 -12.36 7.17
C THR A 491 5.39 -12.36 6.35
N ALA A 492 5.41 -11.84 5.13
CA ALA A 492 4.23 -11.89 4.25
C ALA A 492 3.71 -13.32 4.03
N HIS A 493 4.62 -14.30 3.89
CA HIS A 493 4.22 -15.71 3.73
C HIS A 493 3.52 -16.29 4.95
N GLU A 494 3.72 -15.74 6.14
CA GLU A 494 3.07 -16.21 7.36
C GLU A 494 1.57 -15.98 7.33
N PHE A 495 1.13 -14.82 6.82
CA PHE A 495 -0.29 -14.54 6.65
C PHE A 495 -0.95 -15.50 5.66
N PHE A 496 -0.33 -15.74 4.51
CA PHE A 496 -0.88 -16.50 3.40
C PHE A 496 -0.73 -18.01 3.53
N THR A 497 -0.17 -18.52 4.64
CA THR A 497 0.01 -19.97 4.83
C THR A 497 -0.48 -20.46 6.18
N ARG A 498 -0.92 -21.73 6.22
CA ARG A 498 -1.25 -22.46 7.44
C ARG A 498 -0.11 -23.43 7.77
N THR A 499 0.31 -23.45 9.04
CA THR A 499 1.33 -24.39 9.53
C THR A 499 0.67 -25.63 10.08
N ARG A 500 1.15 -26.80 9.64
CA ARG A 500 0.79 -28.10 10.23
C ARG A 500 2.04 -28.74 10.83
N THR A 501 1.90 -29.39 11.96
CA THR A 501 2.96 -30.24 12.52
C THR A 501 2.69 -31.69 12.15
N ALA A 502 3.65 -32.32 11.49
CA ALA A 502 3.58 -33.71 11.07
C ALA A 502 4.53 -34.57 11.92
N TYR A 503 3.98 -35.59 12.57
CA TYR A 503 4.73 -36.64 13.25
C TYR A 503 4.79 -37.86 12.31
N ILE A 504 5.98 -38.23 11.93
CA ILE A 504 6.21 -39.30 10.92
C ILE A 504 6.98 -40.41 11.59
N LYS A 505 6.33 -41.56 11.76
CA LYS A 505 6.95 -42.81 12.23
C LYS A 505 6.83 -43.83 11.13
N PRO A 506 7.96 -44.44 10.65
CA PRO A 506 7.87 -45.49 9.68
C PRO A 506 7.02 -46.66 10.19
N GLY A 507 6.15 -47.18 9.35
CA GLY A 507 5.46 -48.42 9.66
C GLY A 507 6.45 -49.60 9.71
N SER A 508 6.11 -50.64 10.43
CA SER A 508 6.88 -51.87 10.34
C SER A 508 6.75 -52.45 8.92
N LEU A 509 7.88 -52.62 8.24
CA LEU A 509 7.90 -53.47 7.04
C LEU A 509 7.47 -54.88 7.48
N ARG A 510 6.32 -55.35 7.02
CA ARG A 510 5.89 -56.75 7.15
C ARG A 510 6.51 -57.57 6.05
#